data_df5051308eebe86e3e9a7d3f30d6e4e1
#
_entry.id   df5051308eebe86e3e9a7d3f30d6e4e1
#
_cell.length_a   1.000
_cell.length_b   1.000
_cell.length_c   1.000
_cell.angle_alpha   90.00
_cell.angle_beta   90.00
_cell.angle_gamma   90.00
#
_symmetry.space_group_name_H-M   'P 1'
#
loop_
_entity.id
_entity.type
_entity.pdbx_description
1 polymer ?
#
loop_
_entity_poly.entity_id
_entity_poly.type
_entity_poly.pdbx_seq_one_letter_code
_entity_poly.pdbx_strand_id
1 'polypeptide(L)'
;MISALLVDDEPRANEMMRKLLAAHAEIEIVGVAENAAEARSFLEATPPDVVFLDIDMPGDSGLDLLVSVPDATQVVFVTASDKHAVRAFAAAALDYLVKPVDPERLADTVARVRRQAAGKQVADDRETDEADDAEVLGLDAAVSVPLAGKTTSLLVTVGDICWIESLRNYTRVALKSPQRVLLYGRRLSHWDTILPTDLFARVGRSHIVQVAAVHQIEWKSRNETVVTFEEGAAPLTLGRVSAKRLREILTGES
;
A
#
# COMPACT_ATOMS: atom_id res chain seq x y z
N MET A 1 -12.26 3.16 22.53
CA MET A 1 -13.00 2.24 21.66
C MET A 1 -12.45 2.43 20.26
N ILE A 2 -12.23 1.37 19.51
CA ILE A 2 -11.71 1.39 18.14
C ILE A 2 -12.90 1.25 17.20
N SER A 3 -13.14 2.27 16.39
CA SER A 3 -14.25 2.28 15.43
C SER A 3 -13.91 1.45 14.18
N ALA A 4 -14.81 0.55 13.78
CA ALA A 4 -14.62 -0.36 12.65
C ALA A 4 -15.72 -0.23 11.61
N LEU A 5 -15.34 -0.18 10.32
CA LEU A 5 -16.23 -0.32 9.17
C LEU A 5 -16.05 -1.72 8.59
N LEU A 6 -17.16 -2.40 8.30
CA LEU A 6 -17.17 -3.65 7.55
C LEU A 6 -17.57 -3.37 6.10
N VAL A 7 -16.83 -3.92 5.15
CA VAL A 7 -17.10 -3.73 3.71
C VAL A 7 -17.01 -5.08 3.01
N ASP A 8 -18.16 -5.60 2.59
CA ASP A 8 -18.28 -6.91 1.94
C ASP A 8 -19.60 -6.95 1.18
N ASP A 9 -19.63 -7.35 -0.08
CA ASP A 9 -20.85 -7.43 -0.88
C ASP A 9 -21.76 -8.61 -0.49
N GLU A 10 -21.23 -9.54 0.32
CA GLU A 10 -22.00 -10.63 0.88
C GLU A 10 -22.56 -10.27 2.29
N PRO A 11 -23.89 -10.03 2.46
CA PRO A 11 -24.46 -9.70 3.78
C PRO A 11 -24.18 -10.75 4.86
N ARG A 12 -24.06 -12.03 4.45
CA ARG A 12 -23.72 -13.12 5.36
C ARG A 12 -22.29 -13.04 5.90
N ALA A 13 -21.36 -12.59 5.08
CA ALA A 13 -19.97 -12.38 5.51
C ALA A 13 -19.88 -11.23 6.51
N ASN A 14 -20.58 -10.12 6.25
CA ASN A 14 -20.71 -9.01 7.20
C ASN A 14 -21.33 -9.46 8.53
N GLU A 15 -22.39 -10.28 8.50
CA GLU A 15 -23.01 -10.82 9.72
C GLU A 15 -22.05 -11.74 10.50
N MET A 16 -21.28 -12.58 9.79
CA MET A 16 -20.28 -13.45 10.41
C MET A 16 -19.19 -12.62 11.09
N MET A 17 -18.66 -11.59 10.40
CA MET A 17 -17.66 -10.68 10.97
C MET A 17 -18.20 -9.95 12.21
N ARG A 18 -19.47 -9.50 12.18
CA ARG A 18 -20.12 -8.92 13.37
C ARG A 18 -20.10 -9.88 14.56
N LYS A 19 -20.46 -11.15 14.33
CA LYS A 19 -20.48 -12.18 15.39
C LYS A 19 -19.09 -12.44 15.95
N LEU A 20 -18.09 -12.52 15.09
CA LEU A 20 -16.70 -12.74 15.52
C LEU A 20 -16.15 -11.54 16.29
N LEU A 21 -16.37 -10.32 15.79
CA LEU A 21 -15.91 -9.09 16.45
C LEU A 21 -16.66 -8.79 17.75
N ALA A 22 -17.86 -9.34 17.98
CA ALA A 22 -18.59 -9.19 19.25
C ALA A 22 -17.82 -9.78 20.47
N ALA A 23 -16.86 -10.67 20.24
CA ALA A 23 -15.97 -11.18 21.29
C ALA A 23 -14.86 -10.17 21.69
N HIS A 24 -14.72 -9.07 20.96
CA HIS A 24 -13.67 -8.06 21.11
C HIS A 24 -14.29 -6.72 21.55
N ALA A 25 -14.47 -6.54 22.86
CA ALA A 25 -15.16 -5.40 23.45
C ALA A 25 -14.51 -4.04 23.12
N GLU A 26 -13.25 -4.02 22.70
CA GLU A 26 -12.52 -2.83 22.25
C GLU A 26 -12.90 -2.36 20.85
N ILE A 27 -13.56 -3.19 20.03
CA ILE A 27 -14.01 -2.86 18.67
C ILE A 27 -15.48 -2.46 18.69
N GLU A 28 -15.77 -1.31 18.10
CA GLU A 28 -17.13 -0.81 17.85
C GLU A 28 -17.40 -0.77 16.36
N ILE A 29 -18.36 -1.54 15.87
CA ILE A 29 -18.76 -1.51 14.47
C ILE A 29 -19.64 -0.28 14.24
N VAL A 30 -19.09 0.74 13.62
CA VAL A 30 -19.75 2.04 13.35
C VAL A 30 -20.47 2.07 12.01
N GLY A 31 -20.19 1.10 11.12
CA GLY A 31 -20.85 1.01 9.82
C GLY A 31 -20.66 -0.34 9.15
N VAL A 32 -21.51 -0.59 8.15
CA VAL A 32 -21.40 -1.69 7.19
C VAL A 32 -21.72 -1.15 5.81
N ALA A 33 -20.93 -1.53 4.83
CA ALA A 33 -21.14 -1.20 3.42
C ALA A 33 -21.12 -2.50 2.60
N GLU A 34 -22.04 -2.59 1.64
CA GLU A 34 -22.18 -3.76 0.77
C GLU A 34 -21.56 -3.53 -0.62
N ASN A 35 -20.96 -2.36 -0.84
CA ASN A 35 -20.24 -2.02 -2.08
C ASN A 35 -19.27 -0.86 -1.84
N ALA A 36 -18.40 -0.64 -2.83
CA ALA A 36 -17.37 0.40 -2.76
C ALA A 36 -17.95 1.82 -2.69
N ALA A 37 -19.12 2.09 -3.30
CA ALA A 37 -19.74 3.42 -3.29
C ALA A 37 -20.26 3.79 -1.89
N GLU A 38 -20.93 2.86 -1.21
CA GLU A 38 -21.37 3.03 0.18
C GLU A 38 -20.15 3.21 1.11
N ALA A 39 -19.12 2.38 0.93
CA ALA A 39 -17.90 2.47 1.71
C ALA A 39 -17.22 3.84 1.55
N ARG A 40 -17.10 4.37 0.32
CA ARG A 40 -16.56 5.72 0.08
C ARG A 40 -17.36 6.80 0.81
N SER A 41 -18.68 6.75 0.67
CA SER A 41 -19.55 7.72 1.33
C SER A 41 -19.38 7.70 2.86
N PHE A 42 -19.23 6.50 3.44
CA PHE A 42 -18.98 6.35 4.86
C PHE A 42 -17.62 6.90 5.27
N LEU A 43 -16.57 6.54 4.53
CA LEU A 43 -15.19 6.98 4.78
C LEU A 43 -15.01 8.50 4.72
N GLU A 44 -15.75 9.16 3.81
CA GLU A 44 -15.76 10.63 3.69
C GLU A 44 -16.50 11.30 4.86
N ALA A 45 -17.63 10.72 5.31
CA ALA A 45 -18.45 11.31 6.35
C ALA A 45 -17.88 11.07 7.77
N THR A 46 -17.42 9.84 8.04
CA THR A 46 -16.99 9.42 9.38
C THR A 46 -15.84 8.39 9.28
N PRO A 47 -14.60 8.87 9.09
CA PRO A 47 -13.46 7.95 8.98
C PRO A 47 -13.31 7.04 10.20
N PRO A 48 -13.35 5.71 10.05
CA PRO A 48 -13.15 4.77 11.15
C PRO A 48 -11.66 4.58 11.46
N ASP A 49 -11.36 3.98 12.63
CA ASP A 49 -9.99 3.59 12.97
C ASP A 49 -9.49 2.40 12.13
N VAL A 50 -10.40 1.47 11.79
CA VAL A 50 -10.10 0.29 10.98
C VAL A 50 -11.22 -0.04 10.01
N VAL A 51 -10.84 -0.50 8.81
CA VAL A 51 -11.77 -1.08 7.81
C VAL A 51 -11.43 -2.55 7.63
N PHE A 52 -12.42 -3.43 7.82
CA PHE A 52 -12.37 -4.82 7.37
C PHE A 52 -12.97 -4.88 5.98
N LEU A 53 -12.18 -5.20 4.96
CA LEU A 53 -12.49 -4.97 3.56
C LEU A 53 -12.34 -6.24 2.74
N ASP A 54 -13.40 -6.66 2.06
CA ASP A 54 -13.27 -7.68 1.01
C ASP A 54 -12.60 -7.11 -0.24
N ILE A 55 -11.79 -7.95 -0.87
CA ILE A 55 -11.11 -7.61 -2.13
C ILE A 55 -12.01 -7.90 -3.32
N ASP A 56 -12.73 -9.02 -3.27
CA ASP A 56 -13.47 -9.60 -4.40
C ASP A 56 -14.91 -9.10 -4.46
N MET A 57 -15.11 -7.77 -4.53
CA MET A 57 -16.44 -7.18 -4.68
C MET A 57 -16.77 -6.93 -6.17
N PRO A 58 -18.04 -7.08 -6.58
CA PRO A 58 -18.49 -6.76 -7.94
C PRO A 58 -18.30 -5.27 -8.28
N GLY A 59 -17.80 -5.00 -9.47
CA GLY A 59 -17.54 -3.64 -9.94
C GLY A 59 -16.18 -3.13 -9.48
N ASP A 60 -16.16 -2.19 -8.55
CA ASP A 60 -14.91 -1.68 -7.96
C ASP A 60 -14.39 -2.67 -6.92
N SER A 61 -13.17 -3.15 -7.10
CA SER A 61 -12.54 -4.06 -6.14
C SER A 61 -12.20 -3.35 -4.82
N GLY A 62 -12.07 -4.12 -3.73
CA GLY A 62 -11.61 -3.57 -2.46
C GLY A 62 -10.24 -2.88 -2.57
N LEU A 63 -9.41 -3.27 -3.54
CA LEU A 63 -8.14 -2.60 -3.81
C LEU A 63 -8.33 -1.20 -4.39
N ASP A 64 -9.34 -1.00 -5.24
CA ASP A 64 -9.65 0.32 -5.82
C ASP A 64 -10.21 1.27 -4.75
N LEU A 65 -10.88 0.73 -3.72
CA LEU A 65 -11.38 1.51 -2.60
C LEU A 65 -10.25 2.12 -1.75
N LEU A 66 -9.06 1.52 -1.71
CA LEU A 66 -7.95 1.98 -0.88
C LEU A 66 -7.54 3.42 -1.12
N VAL A 67 -7.69 3.91 -2.36
CA VAL A 67 -7.40 5.31 -2.70
C VAL A 67 -8.30 6.28 -1.92
N SER A 68 -9.50 5.82 -1.54
CA SER A 68 -10.48 6.61 -0.79
C SER A 68 -10.39 6.42 0.72
N VAL A 69 -9.63 5.43 1.20
CA VAL A 69 -9.48 5.20 2.65
C VAL A 69 -8.51 6.24 3.23
N PRO A 70 -8.87 7.02 4.27
CA PRO A 70 -7.98 8.00 4.89
C PRO A 70 -6.70 7.38 5.45
N ASP A 71 -5.57 8.09 5.40
CA ASP A 71 -4.26 7.60 5.89
C ASP A 71 -4.28 7.19 7.36
N ALA A 72 -5.13 7.80 8.16
CA ALA A 72 -5.31 7.49 9.56
C ALA A 72 -6.06 6.17 9.80
N THR A 73 -6.83 5.68 8.83
CA THR A 73 -7.64 4.46 8.95
C THR A 73 -6.78 3.23 8.62
N GLN A 74 -6.78 2.23 9.48
CA GLN A 74 -6.12 0.95 9.23
C GLN A 74 -6.96 0.10 8.29
N VAL A 75 -6.32 -0.75 7.49
CA VAL A 75 -7.03 -1.67 6.59
C VAL A 75 -6.67 -3.10 6.94
N VAL A 76 -7.68 -3.93 7.10
CA VAL A 76 -7.58 -5.39 7.23
C VAL A 76 -8.38 -5.99 6.08
N PHE A 77 -7.72 -6.75 5.22
CA PHE A 77 -8.44 -7.46 4.17
C PHE A 77 -9.08 -8.74 4.70
N VAL A 78 -10.30 -9.05 4.21
CA VAL A 78 -11.04 -10.26 4.55
C VAL A 78 -11.58 -10.84 3.25
N THR A 79 -10.98 -11.89 2.69
CA THR A 79 -11.34 -12.38 1.35
C THR A 79 -11.30 -13.90 1.24
N ALA A 80 -11.99 -14.46 0.25
CA ALA A 80 -12.05 -15.90 0.00
C ALA A 80 -10.77 -16.48 -0.63
N SER A 81 -9.91 -15.64 -1.21
CA SER A 81 -8.75 -16.07 -2.00
C SER A 81 -7.41 -15.77 -1.35
N ASP A 82 -6.63 -16.81 -1.13
CA ASP A 82 -5.23 -16.70 -0.73
C ASP A 82 -4.32 -16.11 -1.84
N LYS A 83 -4.76 -16.20 -3.10
CA LYS A 83 -4.05 -15.62 -4.27
C LYS A 83 -4.02 -14.10 -4.22
N HIS A 84 -4.98 -13.46 -3.58
CA HIS A 84 -5.02 -12.01 -3.37
C HIS A 84 -4.23 -11.56 -2.15
N ALA A 85 -3.77 -12.49 -1.29
CA ALA A 85 -2.90 -12.16 -0.16
C ALA A 85 -1.68 -11.35 -0.60
N VAL A 86 -1.06 -11.71 -1.73
CA VAL A 86 0.06 -10.97 -2.31
C VAL A 86 -0.35 -9.56 -2.73
N ARG A 87 -1.58 -9.36 -3.27
CA ARG A 87 -2.12 -8.05 -3.65
C ARG A 87 -2.59 -7.23 -2.45
N ALA A 88 -3.13 -7.87 -1.43
CA ALA A 88 -3.63 -7.24 -0.22
C ALA A 88 -2.50 -6.69 0.67
N PHE A 89 -1.44 -7.43 0.79
CA PHE A 89 -0.19 -6.90 1.36
C PHE A 89 0.41 -5.82 0.46
N ALA A 90 0.14 -5.89 -0.86
CA ALA A 90 0.44 -4.87 -1.84
C ALA A 90 -0.23 -3.54 -1.54
N ALA A 91 -1.29 -3.51 -0.81
CA ALA A 91 -2.13 -2.36 -0.65
C ALA A 91 -2.05 -1.69 0.74
N ALA A 92 -0.96 -1.86 1.48
CA ALA A 92 -0.79 -1.22 2.79
C ALA A 92 -1.80 -1.67 3.87
N ALA A 93 -2.27 -2.92 3.79
CA ALA A 93 -3.11 -3.47 4.83
C ALA A 93 -2.32 -3.77 6.11
N LEU A 94 -2.93 -3.53 7.26
CA LEU A 94 -2.38 -3.94 8.55
C LEU A 94 -2.30 -5.45 8.65
N ASP A 95 -3.30 -6.14 8.09
CA ASP A 95 -3.42 -7.58 8.13
C ASP A 95 -4.31 -8.13 7.01
N TYR A 96 -4.35 -9.46 6.94
CA TYR A 96 -5.07 -10.22 5.94
C TYR A 96 -5.71 -11.45 6.58
N LEU A 97 -7.00 -11.62 6.36
CA LEU A 97 -7.80 -12.73 6.87
C LEU A 97 -8.41 -13.49 5.68
N VAL A 98 -8.30 -14.81 5.69
CA VAL A 98 -8.92 -15.68 4.67
C VAL A 98 -10.27 -16.15 5.20
N LYS A 99 -11.31 -16.07 4.36
CA LYS A 99 -12.63 -16.64 4.65
C LYS A 99 -12.59 -18.18 4.50
N PRO A 100 -13.16 -18.96 5.41
CA PRO A 100 -13.82 -18.53 6.64
C PRO A 100 -12.80 -18.01 7.67
N VAL A 101 -13.13 -16.88 8.31
CA VAL A 101 -12.22 -16.24 9.27
C VAL A 101 -12.10 -17.10 10.53
N ASP A 102 -10.87 -17.45 10.82
CA ASP A 102 -10.51 -18.15 12.06
C ASP A 102 -10.55 -17.19 13.26
N PRO A 103 -11.25 -17.53 14.37
CA PRO A 103 -11.35 -16.64 15.53
C PRO A 103 -10.01 -16.31 16.20
N GLU A 104 -9.05 -17.26 16.27
CA GLU A 104 -7.73 -17.02 16.86
C GLU A 104 -6.93 -16.06 15.99
N ARG A 105 -6.99 -16.27 14.66
CA ARG A 105 -6.36 -15.37 13.70
C ARG A 105 -6.94 -13.95 13.74
N LEU A 106 -8.26 -13.82 13.94
CA LEU A 106 -8.90 -12.52 14.12
C LEU A 106 -8.44 -11.86 15.43
N ALA A 107 -8.29 -12.61 16.52
CA ALA A 107 -7.80 -12.08 17.78
C ALA A 107 -6.38 -11.48 17.65
N ASP A 108 -5.49 -12.16 16.91
CA ASP A 108 -4.15 -11.63 16.58
C ASP A 108 -4.24 -10.33 15.79
N THR A 109 -5.15 -10.28 14.82
CA THR A 109 -5.39 -9.08 14.00
C THR A 109 -5.88 -7.92 14.85
N VAL A 110 -6.87 -8.15 15.71
CA VAL A 110 -7.40 -7.14 16.66
C VAL A 110 -6.30 -6.64 17.60
N ALA A 111 -5.45 -7.54 18.09
CA ALA A 111 -4.31 -7.14 18.93
C ALA A 111 -3.32 -6.23 18.17
N ARG A 112 -3.12 -6.44 16.86
CA ARG A 112 -2.31 -5.56 15.99
C ARG A 112 -2.99 -4.20 15.80
N VAL A 113 -4.30 -4.19 15.47
CA VAL A 113 -5.11 -2.97 15.35
C VAL A 113 -4.98 -2.12 16.61
N ARG A 114 -5.16 -2.74 17.78
CA ARG A 114 -5.05 -2.06 19.08
C ARG A 114 -3.66 -1.46 19.33
N ARG A 115 -2.59 -2.21 19.05
CA ARG A 115 -1.21 -1.72 19.23
C ARG A 115 -0.95 -0.51 18.36
N GLN A 116 -1.41 -0.53 17.12
CA GLN A 116 -1.21 0.59 16.21
C GLN A 116 -2.09 1.79 16.54
N ALA A 117 -3.33 1.57 17.02
CA ALA A 117 -4.20 2.63 17.53
C ALA A 117 -3.60 3.29 18.79
N ALA A 118 -3.05 2.48 19.72
CA ALA A 118 -2.34 3.01 20.90
C ALA A 118 -1.02 3.72 20.54
N GLY A 119 -0.31 3.24 19.53
CA GLY A 119 0.90 3.86 19.01
C GLY A 119 0.67 5.22 18.35
N LYS A 120 -0.53 5.49 17.84
CA LYS A 120 -0.93 6.82 17.34
C LYS A 120 -0.95 7.91 18.44
N GLN A 121 -1.07 7.54 19.71
CA GLN A 121 -0.95 8.48 20.84
C GLN A 121 0.49 8.73 21.29
N VAL A 122 1.46 7.94 20.80
CA VAL A 122 2.88 8.02 21.22
C VAL A 122 3.83 8.17 20.01
N ALA A 123 3.33 8.10 18.79
CA ALA A 123 4.12 8.04 17.56
C ALA A 123 4.26 9.37 16.83
N ASP A 124 4.30 10.49 17.59
CA ASP A 124 5.05 11.64 17.12
C ASP A 124 6.58 11.53 17.45
N ASP A 125 6.97 10.48 18.22
CA ASP A 125 8.34 10.34 18.72
C ASP A 125 8.95 8.93 18.69
N ARG A 126 8.45 8.01 17.87
CA ARG A 126 9.17 6.76 17.55
C ARG A 126 9.22 6.52 16.05
N GLU A 127 9.96 7.38 15.37
CA GLU A 127 10.86 6.94 14.33
C GLU A 127 11.78 5.87 14.92
N THR A 128 11.40 4.60 14.83
CA THR A 128 12.40 3.56 14.66
C THR A 128 12.74 3.51 13.16
N ASP A 129 13.16 4.66 12.61
CA ASP A 129 14.34 4.65 11.81
C ASP A 129 15.47 4.31 12.82
N GLU A 130 15.81 3.04 12.95
CA GLU A 130 17.21 2.76 13.03
C GLU A 130 17.76 3.38 11.74
N ALA A 131 18.22 4.63 11.89
CA ALA A 131 19.25 5.18 11.05
C ALA A 131 20.49 4.32 11.35
N ASP A 132 20.52 3.09 10.85
CA ASP A 132 21.72 2.54 10.34
C ASP A 132 22.28 3.60 9.41
N ASP A 133 23.56 3.93 9.56
CA ASP A 133 24.28 4.83 8.64
C ASP A 133 23.94 4.39 7.22
N ALA A 134 22.93 5.01 6.61
CA ALA A 134 22.34 4.54 5.37
C ALA A 134 23.33 4.88 4.26
N GLU A 135 24.23 3.96 3.99
CA GLU A 135 25.12 4.06 2.86
C GLU A 135 24.30 4.07 1.57
N VAL A 136 24.54 5.05 0.72
CA VAL A 136 23.89 5.13 -0.60
C VAL A 136 24.25 3.88 -1.38
N LEU A 137 23.23 3.10 -1.75
CA LEU A 137 23.42 1.81 -2.38
C LEU A 137 23.80 1.96 -3.86
N GLY A 138 24.79 1.20 -4.31
CA GLY A 138 25.08 1.06 -5.74
C GLY A 138 24.01 0.23 -6.48
N LEU A 139 23.99 0.28 -7.81
CA LEU A 139 23.02 -0.48 -8.64
C LEU A 139 23.10 -2.00 -8.41
N ASP A 140 24.27 -2.53 -8.10
CA ASP A 140 24.48 -3.96 -7.84
C ASP A 140 24.13 -4.38 -6.40
N ALA A 141 23.84 -3.41 -5.53
CA ALA A 141 23.45 -3.67 -4.17
C ALA A 141 22.05 -4.30 -4.11
N ALA A 142 21.80 -5.12 -3.10
CA ALA A 142 20.52 -5.79 -2.92
C ALA A 142 19.82 -5.30 -1.66
N VAL A 143 18.53 -5.00 -1.81
CA VAL A 143 17.60 -4.66 -0.72
C VAL A 143 16.78 -5.89 -0.37
N SER A 144 16.74 -6.25 0.91
CA SER A 144 15.88 -7.34 1.39
C SER A 144 14.44 -6.86 1.56
N VAL A 145 13.55 -7.32 0.67
CA VAL A 145 12.12 -7.02 0.72
C VAL A 145 11.37 -8.22 1.31
N PRO A 146 10.82 -8.12 2.52
CA PRO A 146 10.05 -9.20 3.12
C PRO A 146 8.86 -9.56 2.24
N LEU A 147 8.69 -10.85 1.98
CA LEU A 147 7.51 -11.34 1.26
C LEU A 147 6.35 -11.52 2.26
N ALA A 148 5.26 -10.86 1.95
CA ALA A 148 4.07 -10.87 2.78
C ALA A 148 3.56 -12.30 3.07
N GLY A 149 3.24 -12.57 4.33
CA GLY A 149 2.75 -13.89 4.78
C GLY A 149 3.78 -15.02 4.76
N LYS A 150 5.06 -14.70 4.50
CA LYS A 150 6.16 -15.68 4.52
C LYS A 150 7.27 -15.22 5.45
N THR A 151 7.98 -16.19 6.04
CA THR A 151 9.22 -15.94 6.81
C THR A 151 10.44 -15.69 5.89
N THR A 152 10.20 -15.49 4.59
CA THR A 152 11.24 -15.31 3.57
C THR A 152 11.23 -13.90 3.02
N SER A 153 12.39 -13.37 2.71
CA SER A 153 12.58 -12.10 2.00
C SER A 153 13.06 -12.35 0.57
N LEU A 154 12.68 -11.45 -0.33
CA LEU A 154 13.26 -11.39 -1.66
C LEU A 154 14.42 -10.39 -1.65
N LEU A 155 15.57 -10.79 -2.16
CA LEU A 155 16.65 -9.86 -2.46
C LEU A 155 16.36 -9.20 -3.79
N VAL A 156 16.21 -7.87 -3.76
CA VAL A 156 15.92 -7.03 -4.92
C VAL A 156 17.17 -6.22 -5.23
N THR A 157 17.71 -6.36 -6.43
CA THR A 157 18.82 -5.55 -6.88
C THR A 157 18.33 -4.13 -7.15
N VAL A 158 19.05 -3.12 -6.66
CA VAL A 158 18.69 -1.70 -6.83
C VAL A 158 18.53 -1.36 -8.31
N GLY A 159 19.42 -1.89 -9.17
CA GLY A 159 19.36 -1.73 -10.62
C GLY A 159 18.10 -2.28 -11.29
N ASP A 160 17.39 -3.20 -10.65
CA ASP A 160 16.14 -3.76 -11.16
C ASP A 160 14.90 -2.92 -10.80
N ILE A 161 15.03 -1.94 -9.93
CA ILE A 161 13.93 -1.07 -9.52
C ILE A 161 13.66 -0.04 -10.61
N CYS A 162 12.47 -0.03 -11.19
CA CYS A 162 12.06 0.96 -12.20
C CYS A 162 11.39 2.18 -11.58
N TRP A 163 10.50 1.95 -10.62
CA TRP A 163 9.84 3.02 -9.90
C TRP A 163 9.38 2.56 -8.53
N ILE A 164 9.19 3.54 -7.66
CA ILE A 164 8.67 3.37 -6.30
C ILE A 164 7.55 4.37 -6.10
N GLU A 165 6.41 3.90 -5.62
CA GLU A 165 5.24 4.72 -5.31
C GLU A 165 4.90 4.61 -3.83
N SER A 166 4.66 5.75 -3.20
CA SER A 166 4.17 5.79 -1.82
C SER A 166 2.73 5.31 -1.75
N LEU A 167 2.49 4.37 -0.86
CA LEU A 167 1.17 3.89 -0.54
C LEU A 167 1.02 3.87 0.99
N ARG A 168 0.64 5.00 1.58
CA ARG A 168 0.54 5.17 3.05
C ARG A 168 1.90 4.93 3.75
N ASN A 169 1.96 3.95 4.66
CA ASN A 169 3.18 3.56 5.39
C ASN A 169 4.08 2.57 4.64
N TYR A 170 3.75 2.28 3.38
CA TYR A 170 4.44 1.32 2.53
C TYR A 170 4.84 1.97 1.22
N THR A 171 5.66 1.27 0.45
CA THR A 171 5.94 1.62 -0.93
C THR A 171 5.69 0.45 -1.86
N ARG A 172 5.11 0.74 -3.03
CA ARG A 172 5.08 -0.19 -4.17
C ARG A 172 6.37 -0.03 -4.93
N VAL A 173 7.04 -1.14 -5.18
CA VAL A 173 8.33 -1.17 -5.87
C VAL A 173 8.16 -2.00 -7.13
N ALA A 174 8.25 -1.38 -8.29
CA ALA A 174 8.19 -2.07 -9.57
C ALA A 174 9.57 -2.49 -10.05
N LEU A 175 9.69 -3.74 -10.43
CA LEU A 175 10.92 -4.34 -10.90
C LEU A 175 10.82 -4.70 -12.37
N LYS A 176 11.96 -4.59 -13.07
CA LYS A 176 12.12 -5.07 -14.44
C LYS A 176 12.44 -6.57 -14.51
N SER A 177 13.22 -7.09 -13.56
CA SER A 177 13.62 -8.50 -13.51
C SER A 177 13.58 -9.04 -12.07
N PRO A 178 12.75 -10.06 -11.75
CA PRO A 178 11.60 -10.49 -12.54
C PRO A 178 10.51 -9.41 -12.57
N GLN A 179 9.79 -9.33 -13.68
CA GLN A 179 8.70 -8.35 -13.85
C GLN A 179 7.63 -8.54 -12.78
N ARG A 180 7.61 -7.69 -11.79
CA ARG A 180 6.63 -7.69 -10.69
C ARG A 180 6.58 -6.35 -9.98
N VAL A 181 5.50 -6.13 -9.27
CA VAL A 181 5.39 -5.06 -8.29
C VAL A 181 5.40 -5.70 -6.90
N LEU A 182 6.31 -5.25 -6.08
CA LEU A 182 6.43 -5.66 -4.67
C LEU A 182 5.90 -4.55 -3.78
N LEU A 183 5.62 -4.93 -2.55
CA LEU A 183 5.43 -3.98 -1.47
C LEU A 183 6.50 -4.13 -0.44
N TYR A 184 6.90 -2.97 -0.01
CA TYR A 184 7.91 -2.82 1.02
C TYR A 184 7.34 -2.01 2.17
N GLY A 185 7.40 -2.55 3.39
CA GLY A 185 6.84 -1.95 4.60
C GLY A 185 7.66 -0.76 5.13
N ARG A 186 8.15 0.08 4.23
CA ARG A 186 8.89 1.31 4.54
C ARG A 186 8.27 2.48 3.80
N ARG A 187 8.40 3.68 4.38
CA ARG A 187 7.94 4.93 3.75
C ARG A 187 8.84 5.32 2.57
N LEU A 188 8.35 6.19 1.72
CA LEU A 188 9.11 6.68 0.56
C LEU A 188 10.40 7.41 0.98
N SER A 189 10.41 8.06 2.16
CA SER A 189 11.59 8.70 2.74
C SER A 189 12.76 7.74 2.96
N HIS A 190 12.49 6.48 3.31
CA HIS A 190 13.54 5.47 3.43
C HIS A 190 14.30 5.27 2.11
N TRP A 191 13.59 5.29 0.99
CA TRP A 191 14.21 5.16 -0.33
C TRP A 191 15.01 6.39 -0.72
N ASP A 192 14.60 7.60 -0.29
CA ASP A 192 15.36 8.83 -0.51
C ASP A 192 16.74 8.79 0.17
N THR A 193 16.90 8.01 1.25
CA THR A 193 18.18 7.91 1.98
C THR A 193 19.13 6.86 1.40
N ILE A 194 18.61 5.79 0.79
CA ILE A 194 19.42 4.67 0.32
C ILE A 194 19.65 4.65 -1.19
N LEU A 195 18.79 5.29 -1.99
CA LEU A 195 18.92 5.28 -3.44
C LEU A 195 19.86 6.39 -3.97
N PRO A 196 20.71 6.09 -4.97
CA PRO A 196 21.58 7.10 -5.59
C PRO A 196 20.76 8.15 -6.34
N THR A 197 20.92 9.41 -5.95
CA THR A 197 20.13 10.55 -6.47
C THR A 197 20.45 10.96 -7.91
N ASP A 198 21.56 10.50 -8.44
CA ASP A 198 21.95 10.64 -9.85
C ASP A 198 21.22 9.66 -10.78
N LEU A 199 20.71 8.56 -10.24
CA LEU A 199 20.01 7.51 -10.99
C LEU A 199 18.50 7.50 -10.73
N PHE A 200 18.10 7.86 -9.52
CA PHE A 200 16.71 7.88 -9.07
C PHE A 200 16.25 9.29 -8.79
N ALA A 201 15.16 9.68 -9.42
CA ALA A 201 14.59 11.01 -9.29
C ALA A 201 13.25 10.98 -8.55
N ARG A 202 13.12 11.84 -7.53
CA ARG A 202 11.84 12.08 -6.89
C ARG A 202 10.99 13.02 -7.75
N VAL A 203 9.88 12.49 -8.28
CA VAL A 203 9.00 13.20 -9.21
C VAL A 203 7.72 13.71 -8.56
N GLY A 204 7.76 13.96 -7.27
CA GLY A 204 6.63 14.48 -6.49
C GLY A 204 6.60 13.94 -5.07
N ARG A 205 5.45 14.07 -4.40
CA ARG A 205 5.31 13.60 -3.01
C ARG A 205 5.29 12.09 -2.89
N SER A 206 4.86 11.40 -3.94
CA SER A 206 4.47 9.98 -3.88
C SER A 206 5.30 9.06 -4.77
N HIS A 207 6.23 9.57 -5.59
CA HIS A 207 6.91 8.73 -6.57
C HIS A 207 8.42 9.01 -6.63
N ILE A 208 9.18 7.93 -6.79
CA ILE A 208 10.60 7.92 -7.20
C ILE A 208 10.70 7.09 -8.47
N VAL A 209 11.48 7.53 -9.44
CA VAL A 209 11.62 6.87 -10.76
C VAL A 209 13.08 6.70 -11.07
N GLN A 210 13.49 5.53 -11.53
CA GLN A 210 14.80 5.31 -12.13
C GLN A 210 14.80 5.96 -13.51
N VAL A 211 15.55 7.04 -13.65
CA VAL A 211 15.54 7.91 -14.85
C VAL A 211 15.95 7.14 -16.10
N ALA A 212 16.99 6.33 -16.01
CA ALA A 212 17.51 5.54 -17.11
C ALA A 212 16.60 4.39 -17.55
N ALA A 213 15.66 3.95 -16.69
CA ALA A 213 14.73 2.88 -17.02
C ALA A 213 13.48 3.35 -17.77
N VAL A 214 13.26 4.67 -17.89
CA VAL A 214 12.10 5.22 -18.60
C VAL A 214 12.23 4.95 -20.10
N HIS A 215 11.28 4.22 -20.66
CA HIS A 215 11.22 3.92 -22.08
C HIS A 215 10.38 4.94 -22.84
N GLN A 216 9.15 5.21 -22.37
CA GLN A 216 8.22 6.11 -23.07
C GLN A 216 7.31 6.83 -22.09
N ILE A 217 6.92 8.05 -22.44
CA ILE A 217 5.92 8.84 -21.70
C ILE A 217 4.76 9.14 -22.65
N GLU A 218 3.56 8.71 -22.29
CA GLU A 218 2.33 8.91 -23.05
C GLU A 218 1.33 9.75 -22.28
N TRP A 219 0.91 10.87 -22.85
CA TRP A 219 -0.14 11.73 -22.31
C TRP A 219 -1.52 11.19 -22.67
N LYS A 220 -2.21 10.57 -21.74
CA LYS A 220 -3.56 10.05 -21.97
C LYS A 220 -4.63 11.15 -21.84
N SER A 221 -4.44 12.07 -20.91
CA SER A 221 -5.36 13.18 -20.66
C SER A 221 -4.62 14.38 -20.02
N ARG A 222 -5.38 15.45 -19.72
CA ARG A 222 -4.82 16.64 -19.06
C ARG A 222 -4.23 16.34 -17.67
N ASN A 223 -4.72 15.28 -16.98
CA ASN A 223 -4.32 14.94 -15.63
C ASN A 223 -3.69 13.54 -15.51
N GLU A 224 -3.55 12.82 -16.61
CA GLU A 224 -3.08 11.44 -16.62
C GLU A 224 -1.97 11.25 -17.65
N THR A 225 -0.85 10.79 -17.18
CA THR A 225 0.34 10.46 -17.97
C THR A 225 0.80 9.08 -17.62
N VAL A 226 0.95 8.22 -18.60
CA VAL A 226 1.46 6.86 -18.44
C VAL A 226 2.93 6.82 -18.80
N VAL A 227 3.75 6.32 -17.90
CA VAL A 227 5.18 6.08 -18.10
C VAL A 227 5.38 4.59 -18.24
N THR A 228 5.99 4.17 -19.33
CA THR A 228 6.42 2.78 -19.55
C THR A 228 7.93 2.67 -19.36
N PHE A 229 8.37 1.48 -19.00
CA PHE A 229 9.77 1.21 -18.65
C PHE A 229 10.35 0.14 -19.56
N GLU A 230 11.67 0.11 -19.63
CA GLU A 230 12.39 -0.94 -20.35
C GLU A 230 12.08 -2.32 -19.76
N GLU A 231 12.30 -3.36 -20.55
CA GLU A 231 12.12 -4.77 -20.16
C GLU A 231 10.70 -5.12 -19.68
N GLY A 232 9.70 -4.27 -19.98
CA GLY A 232 8.28 -4.56 -19.71
C GLY A 232 7.86 -4.48 -18.23
N ALA A 233 8.59 -3.74 -17.41
CA ALA A 233 8.14 -3.47 -16.04
C ALA A 233 6.75 -2.80 -16.02
N ALA A 234 6.03 -2.96 -14.90
CA ALA A 234 4.69 -2.40 -14.77
C ALA A 234 4.67 -0.89 -15.06
N PRO A 235 3.73 -0.38 -15.88
CA PRO A 235 3.63 1.04 -16.16
C PRO A 235 3.26 1.83 -14.91
N LEU A 236 3.69 3.10 -14.86
CA LEU A 236 3.38 4.04 -13.79
C LEU A 236 2.46 5.13 -14.33
N THR A 237 1.37 5.38 -13.63
CA THR A 237 0.47 6.51 -13.93
C THR A 237 0.82 7.70 -13.05
N LEU A 238 1.11 8.83 -13.68
CA LEU A 238 1.47 10.08 -13.01
C LEU A 238 0.41 11.15 -13.24
N GLY A 239 0.12 11.90 -12.19
CA GLY A 239 -0.64 13.15 -12.31
C GLY A 239 0.21 14.26 -12.95
N ARG A 240 -0.46 15.32 -13.40
CA ARG A 240 0.12 16.44 -14.17
C ARG A 240 1.42 17.02 -13.58
N VAL A 241 1.47 17.23 -12.27
CA VAL A 241 2.63 17.86 -11.59
C VAL A 241 3.85 16.94 -11.62
N SER A 242 3.65 15.66 -11.27
CA SER A 242 4.72 14.65 -11.26
C SER A 242 5.22 14.36 -12.68
N ALA A 243 4.33 14.30 -13.65
CA ALA A 243 4.69 14.09 -15.06
C ALA A 243 5.51 15.27 -15.63
N LYS A 244 5.12 16.51 -15.28
CA LYS A 244 5.90 17.70 -15.65
C LYS A 244 7.31 17.63 -15.06
N ARG A 245 7.41 17.31 -13.76
CA ARG A 245 8.70 17.20 -13.08
C ARG A 245 9.59 16.11 -13.67
N LEU A 246 9.03 14.94 -14.00
CA LEU A 246 9.78 13.87 -14.66
C LEU A 246 10.33 14.32 -16.00
N ARG A 247 9.52 15.03 -16.80
CA ARG A 247 9.96 15.56 -18.11
C ARG A 247 11.12 16.54 -17.94
N GLU A 248 11.03 17.50 -17.04
CA GLU A 248 12.10 18.47 -16.76
C GLU A 248 13.41 17.76 -16.42
N ILE A 249 13.36 16.69 -15.61
CA ILE A 249 14.54 15.89 -15.26
C ILE A 249 15.12 15.18 -16.49
N LEU A 250 14.26 14.59 -17.35
CA LEU A 250 14.71 13.87 -18.54
C LEU A 250 15.27 14.77 -19.63
N THR A 251 14.77 16.01 -19.76
CA THR A 251 15.23 16.98 -20.77
C THR A 251 16.37 17.88 -20.30
N GLY A 252 16.67 17.85 -18.98
CA GLY A 252 17.67 18.75 -18.37
C GLY A 252 17.20 20.21 -18.34
N GLU A 253 15.91 20.47 -18.57
CA GLU A 253 15.30 21.81 -18.47
C GLU A 253 14.91 22.05 -17.00
N SER A 254 15.63 22.95 -16.31
CA SER A 254 15.32 23.43 -14.95
C SER A 254 14.62 24.75 -15.00
#